data_672e483e4263cbf82a1db34c64534192
#
_entry.id   672e483e4263cbf82a1db34c64534192
#
_cell.length_a   1.000
_cell.length_b   1.000
_cell.length_c   1.000
_cell.angle_alpha   90.00
_cell.angle_beta   90.00
_cell.angle_gamma   90.00
#
_symmetry.space_group_name_H-M   'P 1'
#
loop_
_entity.id
_entity.type
_entity.pdbx_description
1 polymer ?
#
loop_
_entity_poly.entity_id
_entity_poly.type
_entity_poly.pdbx_seq_one_letter_code
_entity_poly.pdbx_strand_id
1 'polypeptide(L)'
;TNRPERLDPALLRPGRFDRRVPVELPDLKGREEILKVHARKIKVADNVDFNKIARMASGASGAELANIVNEAALRAVRDGRKFATQADLEESIEVVIAGYQKKNAILTDKEKRIVAYHEIGHALVAAKQTNSAPVQKITIVPRTSGALGYTMQVEEEGNHYLMSKEEMENKI
;
A
#
# COMPACT_ATOMS: atom_id res chain seq x y z
N THR A 1 1.67 -12.72 -19.17
CA THR A 1 1.79 -11.33 -19.64
C THR A 1 0.82 -10.41 -18.93
N ASN A 2 1.20 -9.18 -18.71
CA ASN A 2 0.33 -8.10 -18.21
C ASN A 2 -0.33 -7.27 -19.36
N ARG A 3 -0.07 -7.67 -20.61
CA ARG A 3 -0.65 -7.05 -21.81
C ARG A 3 -1.09 -8.11 -22.82
N PRO A 4 -2.16 -8.84 -22.51
CA PRO A 4 -2.64 -9.92 -23.37
C PRO A 4 -3.09 -9.41 -24.76
N GLU A 5 -3.53 -8.16 -24.83
CA GLU A 5 -3.97 -7.50 -26.07
C GLU A 5 -2.83 -7.28 -27.08
N ARG A 6 -1.58 -7.34 -26.65
CA ARG A 6 -0.38 -7.20 -27.52
C ARG A 6 0.15 -8.53 -28.05
N LEU A 7 -0.43 -9.65 -27.63
CA LEU A 7 -0.04 -10.96 -28.15
C LEU A 7 -0.57 -11.13 -29.58
N ASP A 8 0.25 -11.74 -30.43
CA ASP A 8 -0.18 -12.15 -31.76
C ASP A 8 -1.41 -13.07 -31.62
N PRO A 9 -2.54 -12.76 -32.31
CA PRO A 9 -3.72 -13.62 -32.31
C PRO A 9 -3.44 -15.07 -32.71
N ALA A 10 -2.40 -15.32 -33.52
CA ALA A 10 -1.97 -16.65 -33.88
C ALA A 10 -1.49 -17.48 -32.67
N LEU A 11 -0.97 -16.86 -31.60
CA LEU A 11 -0.56 -17.54 -30.37
C LEU A 11 -1.75 -17.98 -29.52
N LEU A 12 -2.90 -17.35 -29.68
CA LEU A 12 -4.11 -17.61 -28.88
C LEU A 12 -5.03 -18.67 -29.53
N ARG A 13 -4.60 -19.30 -30.64
CA ARG A 13 -5.36 -20.36 -31.32
C ARG A 13 -5.31 -21.67 -30.53
N PRO A 14 -6.34 -22.53 -30.64
CA PRO A 14 -6.35 -23.87 -30.04
C PRO A 14 -5.07 -24.66 -30.35
N GLY A 15 -4.53 -25.34 -29.34
CA GLY A 15 -3.28 -26.08 -29.43
C GLY A 15 -2.01 -25.25 -29.19
N ARG A 16 -2.16 -23.96 -28.85
CA ARG A 16 -1.06 -23.06 -28.41
C ARG A 16 -1.40 -22.50 -27.02
N PHE A 17 -1.53 -21.17 -26.86
CA PHE A 17 -2.00 -20.56 -25.61
C PHE A 17 -3.54 -20.45 -25.63
N ASP A 18 -4.20 -21.57 -25.55
CA ASP A 18 -5.65 -21.70 -25.68
C ASP A 18 -6.40 -21.46 -24.35
N ARG A 19 -5.68 -21.45 -23.22
CA ARG A 19 -6.24 -21.10 -21.90
C ARG A 19 -5.77 -19.72 -21.44
N ARG A 20 -6.74 -18.91 -21.05
CA ARG A 20 -6.51 -17.64 -20.38
C ARG A 20 -6.93 -17.79 -18.93
N VAL A 21 -5.96 -17.67 -18.04
CA VAL A 21 -6.20 -17.67 -16.60
C VAL A 21 -5.91 -16.26 -16.09
N PRO A 22 -6.93 -15.46 -15.76
CA PRO A 22 -6.71 -14.16 -15.14
C PRO A 22 -6.09 -14.37 -13.75
N VAL A 23 -5.04 -13.61 -13.44
CA VAL A 23 -4.46 -13.54 -12.10
C VAL A 23 -4.82 -12.17 -11.57
N GLU A 24 -5.79 -12.15 -10.69
CA GLU A 24 -6.28 -10.92 -10.04
C GLU A 24 -5.39 -10.51 -8.87
N LEU A 25 -5.57 -9.27 -8.40
CA LEU A 25 -4.93 -8.80 -7.18
C LEU A 25 -5.43 -9.63 -5.98
N PRO A 26 -4.55 -9.95 -5.02
CA PRO A 26 -4.94 -10.74 -3.87
C PRO A 26 -5.90 -9.97 -2.95
N ASP A 27 -6.88 -10.68 -2.40
CA ASP A 27 -7.71 -10.22 -1.30
C ASP A 27 -6.91 -10.07 0.00
N LEU A 28 -7.53 -9.63 1.08
CA LEU A 28 -6.85 -9.42 2.37
C LEU A 28 -6.14 -10.70 2.85
N LYS A 29 -6.84 -11.83 2.81
CA LYS A 29 -6.28 -13.11 3.27
C LYS A 29 -5.13 -13.56 2.37
N GLY A 30 -5.28 -13.39 1.07
CA GLY A 30 -4.23 -13.66 0.09
C GLY A 30 -3.00 -12.78 0.33
N ARG A 31 -3.18 -11.47 0.60
CA ARG A 31 -2.08 -10.58 0.94
C ARG A 31 -1.35 -11.00 2.22
N GLU A 32 -2.10 -11.35 3.26
CA GLU A 32 -1.54 -11.84 4.53
C GLU A 32 -0.69 -13.10 4.32
N GLU A 33 -1.19 -14.08 3.56
CA GLU A 33 -0.44 -15.30 3.27
C GLU A 33 0.80 -15.05 2.40
N ILE A 34 0.71 -14.16 1.40
CA ILE A 34 1.87 -13.77 0.57
C ILE A 34 2.95 -13.11 1.44
N LEU A 35 2.56 -12.19 2.34
CA LEU A 35 3.49 -11.55 3.27
C LEU A 35 4.18 -12.58 4.17
N LYS A 36 3.43 -13.54 4.73
CA LYS A 36 3.98 -14.63 5.55
C LYS A 36 4.96 -15.51 4.77
N VAL A 37 4.64 -15.85 3.52
CA VAL A 37 5.53 -16.65 2.65
C VAL A 37 6.86 -15.94 2.42
N HIS A 38 6.84 -14.65 2.12
CA HIS A 38 8.05 -13.87 1.91
C HIS A 38 8.81 -13.61 3.23
N ALA A 39 8.08 -13.38 4.32
CA ALA A 39 8.67 -13.19 5.66
C ALA A 39 9.45 -14.40 6.16
N ARG A 40 9.11 -15.63 5.74
CA ARG A 40 9.90 -16.84 6.08
C ARG A 40 11.32 -16.82 5.54
N LYS A 41 11.61 -16.03 4.52
CA LYS A 41 12.94 -15.90 3.91
C LYS A 41 13.84 -14.91 4.63
N ILE A 42 13.30 -14.13 5.54
CA ILE A 42 14.01 -13.12 6.33
C ILE A 42 13.77 -13.35 7.81
N LYS A 43 14.55 -12.69 8.65
CA LYS A 43 14.31 -12.71 10.09
C LYS A 43 13.32 -11.59 10.45
N VAL A 44 12.16 -11.96 10.91
CA VAL A 44 11.08 -11.06 11.36
C VAL A 44 10.88 -11.24 12.86
N ALA A 45 10.56 -10.17 13.56
CA ALA A 45 10.22 -10.23 14.98
C ALA A 45 8.91 -11.02 15.22
N ASP A 46 8.84 -11.76 16.32
CA ASP A 46 7.72 -12.67 16.63
C ASP A 46 6.37 -11.95 16.83
N ASN A 47 6.40 -10.66 17.13
CA ASN A 47 5.23 -9.84 17.44
C ASN A 47 4.66 -9.07 16.25
N VAL A 48 5.00 -9.45 15.01
CA VAL A 48 4.49 -8.78 13.80
C VAL A 48 3.07 -9.23 13.49
N ASP A 49 2.17 -8.25 13.38
CA ASP A 49 0.79 -8.43 12.95
C ASP A 49 0.69 -8.31 11.42
N PHE A 50 0.76 -9.46 10.72
CA PHE A 50 0.64 -9.52 9.27
C PHE A 50 -0.74 -9.13 8.77
N ASN A 51 -1.81 -9.28 9.56
CA ASN A 51 -3.15 -8.86 9.18
C ASN A 51 -3.23 -7.34 9.07
N LYS A 52 -2.67 -6.62 10.06
CA LYS A 52 -2.57 -5.16 10.02
C LYS A 52 -1.77 -4.70 8.78
N ILE A 53 -0.62 -5.33 8.51
CA ILE A 53 0.21 -5.02 7.34
C ILE A 53 -0.56 -5.27 6.04
N ALA A 54 -1.28 -6.40 5.93
CA ALA A 54 -2.08 -6.73 4.76
C ALA A 54 -3.24 -5.75 4.51
N ARG A 55 -3.86 -5.22 5.57
CA ARG A 55 -4.86 -4.14 5.47
C ARG A 55 -4.24 -2.86 4.94
N MET A 56 -3.12 -2.43 5.50
CA MET A 56 -2.40 -1.22 5.07
C MET A 56 -1.91 -1.31 3.61
N ALA A 57 -1.60 -2.52 3.13
CA ALA A 57 -1.20 -2.81 1.75
C ALA A 57 -2.38 -3.13 0.83
N SER A 58 -3.55 -2.52 1.05
CA SER A 58 -4.73 -2.71 0.20
C SER A 58 -4.41 -2.38 -1.26
N GLY A 59 -4.88 -3.22 -2.19
CA GLY A 59 -4.62 -3.07 -3.62
C GLY A 59 -3.21 -3.45 -4.09
N ALA A 60 -2.33 -3.88 -3.20
CA ALA A 60 -0.99 -4.30 -3.58
C ALA A 60 -0.98 -5.65 -4.32
N SER A 61 -0.18 -5.73 -5.37
CA SER A 61 0.13 -6.98 -6.08
C SER A 61 1.07 -7.87 -5.27
N GLY A 62 1.17 -9.14 -5.65
CA GLY A 62 2.12 -10.06 -5.01
C GLY A 62 3.58 -9.61 -5.11
N ALA A 63 3.96 -8.95 -6.20
CA ALA A 63 5.30 -8.39 -6.38
C ALA A 63 5.56 -7.20 -5.44
N GLU A 64 4.59 -6.32 -5.25
CA GLU A 64 4.69 -5.20 -4.31
C GLU A 64 4.77 -5.69 -2.86
N LEU A 65 3.99 -6.71 -2.48
CA LEU A 65 4.06 -7.34 -1.16
C LEU A 65 5.43 -7.97 -0.90
N ALA A 66 6.01 -8.66 -1.90
CA ALA A 66 7.38 -9.18 -1.81
C ALA A 66 8.39 -8.05 -1.61
N ASN A 67 8.22 -6.93 -2.34
CA ASN A 67 9.09 -5.76 -2.22
C ASN A 67 8.98 -5.09 -0.85
N ILE A 68 7.77 -4.99 -0.28
CA ILE A 68 7.55 -4.47 1.09
C ILE A 68 8.37 -5.27 2.11
N VAL A 69 8.31 -6.60 2.04
CA VAL A 69 9.07 -7.48 2.96
C VAL A 69 10.57 -7.32 2.78
N ASN A 70 11.04 -7.23 1.54
CA ASN A 70 12.46 -7.04 1.23
C ASN A 70 12.96 -5.67 1.72
N GLU A 71 12.21 -4.59 1.51
CA GLU A 71 12.57 -3.25 1.98
C GLU A 71 12.61 -3.18 3.52
N ALA A 72 11.68 -3.87 4.21
CA ALA A 72 11.71 -3.98 5.66
C ALA A 72 12.97 -4.67 6.18
N ALA A 73 13.42 -5.73 5.50
CA ALA A 73 14.68 -6.41 5.83
C ALA A 73 15.90 -5.51 5.62
N LEU A 74 15.95 -4.80 4.48
CA LEU A 74 17.03 -3.83 4.20
C LEU A 74 17.08 -2.70 5.22
N ARG A 75 15.91 -2.21 5.65
CA ARG A 75 15.81 -1.18 6.68
C ARG A 75 16.36 -1.69 8.02
N ALA A 76 15.99 -2.88 8.45
CA ALA A 76 16.52 -3.49 9.67
C ALA A 76 18.06 -3.60 9.64
N VAL A 77 18.62 -4.03 8.50
CA VAL A 77 20.08 -4.14 8.33
C VAL A 77 20.77 -2.77 8.36
N ARG A 78 20.20 -1.75 7.71
CA ARG A 78 20.72 -0.37 7.76
C ARG A 78 20.78 0.20 9.17
N ASP A 79 19.82 -0.18 10.01
CA ASP A 79 19.76 0.23 11.42
C ASP A 79 20.57 -0.70 12.34
N GLY A 80 21.34 -1.65 11.80
CA GLY A 80 22.17 -2.59 12.55
C GLY A 80 21.39 -3.67 13.30
N ARG A 81 20.10 -3.86 12.98
CA ARG A 81 19.23 -4.85 13.62
C ARG A 81 19.22 -6.17 12.85
N LYS A 82 18.99 -7.26 13.58
CA LYS A 82 18.99 -8.63 13.02
C LYS A 82 17.62 -9.07 12.49
N PHE A 83 16.54 -8.37 12.85
CA PHE A 83 15.17 -8.71 12.45
C PHE A 83 14.38 -7.46 12.06
N ALA A 84 13.50 -7.62 11.08
CA ALA A 84 12.52 -6.62 10.70
C ALA A 84 11.39 -6.57 11.74
N THR A 85 11.00 -5.36 12.13
CA THR A 85 9.92 -5.11 13.09
C THR A 85 8.63 -4.72 12.39
N GLN A 86 7.54 -4.62 13.14
CA GLN A 86 6.26 -4.06 12.69
C GLN A 86 6.46 -2.68 12.05
N ALA A 87 7.22 -1.79 12.70
CA ALA A 87 7.48 -0.45 12.19
C ALA A 87 8.25 -0.44 10.87
N ASP A 88 9.17 -1.39 10.68
CA ASP A 88 9.89 -1.52 9.40
C ASP A 88 8.96 -1.90 8.25
N LEU A 89 8.02 -2.81 8.50
CA LEU A 89 7.03 -3.22 7.51
C LEU A 89 6.05 -2.08 7.19
N GLU A 90 5.56 -1.37 8.20
CA GLU A 90 4.67 -0.22 8.02
C GLU A 90 5.34 0.89 7.21
N GLU A 91 6.58 1.25 7.53
CA GLU A 91 7.33 2.24 6.74
C GLU A 91 7.66 1.75 5.32
N SER A 92 7.91 0.45 5.16
CA SER A 92 8.17 -0.13 3.84
C SER A 92 6.95 -0.08 2.92
N ILE A 93 5.74 -0.20 3.47
CA ILE A 93 4.50 0.02 2.70
C ILE A 93 4.47 1.47 2.18
N GLU A 94 4.78 2.43 3.04
CA GLU A 94 4.81 3.84 2.64
C GLU A 94 5.86 4.11 1.57
N VAL A 95 7.04 3.49 1.67
CA VAL A 95 8.09 3.60 0.66
C VAL A 95 7.64 3.05 -0.68
N VAL A 96 6.97 1.89 -0.69
CA VAL A 96 6.51 1.24 -1.93
C VAL A 96 5.36 2.02 -2.56
N ILE A 97 4.41 2.54 -1.77
CA ILE A 97 3.24 3.25 -2.27
C ILE A 97 3.56 4.74 -2.58
N ALA A 98 4.18 5.45 -1.65
CA ALA A 98 4.38 6.90 -1.72
C ALA A 98 5.84 7.33 -2.00
N GLY A 99 6.76 6.37 -2.09
CA GLY A 99 8.18 6.62 -2.31
C GLY A 99 8.95 6.97 -1.03
N TYR A 100 10.27 7.11 -1.19
CA TYR A 100 11.17 7.41 -0.07
C TYR A 100 10.92 8.79 0.53
N GLN A 101 11.20 8.93 1.83
CA GLN A 101 11.19 10.24 2.49
C GLN A 101 12.25 11.16 1.89
N LYS A 102 11.86 12.40 1.58
CA LYS A 102 12.81 13.43 1.14
C LYS A 102 13.57 13.99 2.35
N LYS A 103 14.74 13.46 2.63
CA LYS A 103 15.59 13.92 3.75
C LYS A 103 16.00 15.38 3.65
N ASN A 104 16.05 15.92 2.44
CA ASN A 104 16.51 17.29 2.16
C ASN A 104 15.36 18.29 1.91
N ALA A 105 14.11 17.88 2.09
CA ALA A 105 12.98 18.80 1.99
C ALA A 105 12.85 19.57 3.31
N ILE A 106 13.38 20.78 3.32
CA ILE A 106 13.24 21.69 4.47
C ILE A 106 11.95 22.47 4.27
N LEU A 107 10.86 22.03 4.92
CA LEU A 107 9.66 22.82 5.04
C LEU A 107 9.85 23.84 6.16
N THR A 108 9.49 25.09 5.88
CA THR A 108 9.38 26.11 6.93
C THR A 108 8.26 25.77 7.91
N ASP A 109 8.33 26.30 9.11
CA ASP A 109 7.27 26.03 10.11
C ASP A 109 5.88 26.50 9.66
N LYS A 110 5.84 27.54 8.82
CA LYS A 110 4.60 28.02 8.18
C LYS A 110 4.05 26.97 7.21
N GLU A 111 4.92 26.43 6.34
CA GLU A 111 4.52 25.38 5.37
C GLU A 111 4.09 24.10 6.08
N LYS A 112 4.81 23.67 7.12
CA LYS A 112 4.42 22.51 7.94
C LYS A 112 3.03 22.68 8.52
N ARG A 113 2.69 23.87 9.04
CA ARG A 113 1.36 24.17 9.56
C ARG A 113 0.30 24.11 8.46
N ILE A 114 0.57 24.69 7.29
CA ILE A 114 -0.38 24.68 6.16
C ILE A 114 -0.66 23.24 5.74
N VAL A 115 0.38 22.42 5.54
CA VAL A 115 0.23 21.00 5.18
C VAL A 115 -0.52 20.25 6.28
N ALA A 116 -0.17 20.47 7.56
CA ALA A 116 -0.85 19.81 8.67
C ALA A 116 -2.35 20.13 8.72
N TYR A 117 -2.73 21.38 8.56
CA TYR A 117 -4.15 21.76 8.50
C TYR A 117 -4.88 21.15 7.31
N HIS A 118 -4.21 21.07 6.15
CA HIS A 118 -4.76 20.46 4.95
C HIS A 118 -5.02 18.96 5.16
N GLU A 119 -4.03 18.21 5.63
CA GLU A 119 -4.16 16.77 5.86
C GLU A 119 -5.13 16.42 7.00
N ILE A 120 -5.13 17.22 8.08
CA ILE A 120 -6.12 17.07 9.16
C ILE A 120 -7.52 17.38 8.65
N GLY A 121 -7.67 18.36 7.76
CA GLY A 121 -8.96 18.66 7.11
C GLY A 121 -9.51 17.46 6.36
N HIS A 122 -8.70 16.82 5.52
CA HIS A 122 -9.09 15.61 4.82
C HIS A 122 -9.45 14.47 5.79
N ALA A 123 -8.62 14.23 6.80
CA ALA A 123 -8.87 13.20 7.79
C ALA A 123 -10.15 13.43 8.59
N LEU A 124 -10.44 14.68 8.97
CA LEU A 124 -11.65 15.04 9.71
C LEU A 124 -12.91 14.83 8.87
N VAL A 125 -12.87 15.27 7.61
CA VAL A 125 -13.98 15.05 6.67
C VAL A 125 -14.20 13.56 6.48
N ALA A 126 -13.15 12.79 6.17
CA ALA A 126 -13.23 11.34 6.00
C ALA A 126 -13.80 10.64 7.26
N ALA A 127 -13.33 11.02 8.46
CA ALA A 127 -13.81 10.44 9.71
C ALA A 127 -15.28 10.77 10.05
N LYS A 128 -15.84 11.80 9.43
CA LYS A 128 -17.24 12.21 9.61
C LYS A 128 -18.19 11.66 8.55
N GLN A 129 -17.66 11.11 7.46
CA GLN A 129 -18.46 10.46 6.43
C GLN A 129 -18.90 9.06 6.89
N THR A 130 -20.13 8.70 6.54
CA THR A 130 -20.73 7.40 6.91
C THR A 130 -20.21 6.24 6.07
N ASN A 131 -19.83 6.51 4.81
CA ASN A 131 -19.43 5.51 3.82
C ASN A 131 -17.99 5.77 3.33
N SER A 132 -17.11 6.23 4.21
CA SER A 132 -15.70 6.47 3.91
C SER A 132 -14.81 5.41 4.56
N ALA A 133 -13.73 5.03 3.87
CA ALA A 133 -12.72 4.15 4.45
C ALA A 133 -12.08 4.80 5.69
N PRO A 134 -11.81 4.03 6.75
CA PRO A 134 -11.23 4.57 7.97
C PRO A 134 -9.84 5.17 7.72
N VAL A 135 -9.58 6.32 8.35
CA VAL A 135 -8.27 6.96 8.31
C VAL A 135 -7.30 6.15 9.15
N GLN A 136 -6.24 5.63 8.53
CA GLN A 136 -5.21 4.83 9.20
C GLN A 136 -4.00 5.67 9.61
N LYS A 137 -3.66 6.67 8.82
CA LYS A 137 -2.47 7.50 9.07
C LYS A 137 -2.60 8.87 8.44
N ILE A 138 -2.06 9.87 9.14
CA ILE A 138 -1.86 11.23 8.64
C ILE A 138 -0.38 11.55 8.76
N THR A 139 0.23 12.15 7.74
CA THR A 139 1.63 12.54 7.76
C THR A 139 1.86 13.85 7.02
N ILE A 140 2.82 14.64 7.49
CA ILE A 140 3.34 15.83 6.81
C ILE A 140 4.77 15.62 6.31
N VAL A 141 5.23 14.37 6.26
CA VAL A 141 6.57 14.03 5.78
C VAL A 141 6.59 14.01 4.26
N PRO A 142 7.39 14.86 3.60
CA PRO A 142 7.49 14.88 2.14
C PRO A 142 8.06 13.57 1.58
N ARG A 143 7.48 13.10 0.47
CA ARG A 143 7.90 11.88 -0.23
C ARG A 143 8.40 12.16 -1.65
N THR A 144 9.14 11.21 -2.21
CA THR A 144 9.71 11.35 -3.57
C THR A 144 8.65 11.38 -4.67
N SER A 145 7.45 10.90 -4.40
CA SER A 145 6.29 11.02 -5.29
C SER A 145 5.79 12.46 -5.52
N GLY A 146 6.34 13.43 -4.76
CA GLY A 146 5.95 14.85 -4.84
C GLY A 146 4.97 15.29 -3.76
N ALA A 147 4.37 14.38 -3.02
CA ALA A 147 3.48 14.72 -1.91
C ALA A 147 4.24 15.41 -0.77
N LEU A 148 3.70 16.50 -0.25
CA LEU A 148 4.22 17.21 0.94
C LEU A 148 3.71 16.60 2.25
N GLY A 149 2.59 15.88 2.17
CA GLY A 149 1.94 15.11 3.20
C GLY A 149 0.92 14.18 2.56
N TYR A 150 0.26 13.34 3.31
CA TYR A 150 -0.90 12.57 2.86
C TYR A 150 -1.72 12.02 4.02
N THR A 151 -3.00 11.81 3.74
CA THR A 151 -3.92 11.08 4.61
C THR A 151 -4.17 9.70 4.00
N MET A 152 -3.84 8.65 4.75
CA MET A 152 -4.03 7.27 4.31
C MET A 152 -5.36 6.75 4.82
N GLN A 153 -6.22 6.37 3.90
CA GLN A 153 -7.45 5.63 4.16
C GLN A 153 -7.29 4.20 3.66
N VAL A 154 -7.79 3.24 4.42
CA VAL A 154 -7.75 1.82 4.06
C VAL A 154 -9.16 1.27 4.10
N GLU A 155 -9.63 0.80 2.96
CA GLU A 155 -10.96 0.17 2.86
C GLU A 155 -10.99 -1.12 3.69
N GLU A 156 -12.01 -1.24 4.54
CA GLU A 156 -12.34 -2.51 5.17
C GLU A 156 -12.99 -3.43 4.14
N GLU A 157 -12.75 -4.73 4.28
CA GLU A 157 -13.08 -5.76 3.30
C GLU A 157 -14.47 -5.65 2.67
N GLY A 158 -14.47 -5.52 1.37
CA GLY A 158 -15.57 -5.76 0.47
C GLY A 158 -15.07 -5.54 -0.95
N ASN A 159 -15.14 -6.55 -1.81
CA ASN A 159 -14.93 -6.36 -3.24
C ASN A 159 -16.07 -5.48 -3.78
N HIS A 160 -16.00 -4.18 -3.57
CA HIS A 160 -16.94 -3.22 -4.12
C HIS A 160 -16.58 -2.98 -5.59
N TYR A 161 -17.07 -3.84 -6.48
CA TYR A 161 -17.03 -3.60 -7.93
C TYR A 161 -17.93 -2.44 -8.37
N LEU A 162 -18.87 -2.06 -7.51
CA LEU A 162 -19.81 -0.99 -7.76
C LEU A 162 -19.82 -0.05 -6.55
N MET A 163 -19.79 1.24 -6.81
CA MET A 163 -19.99 2.27 -5.81
C MET A 163 -21.37 2.90 -5.98
N SER A 164 -22.05 3.13 -4.87
CA SER A 164 -23.26 3.95 -4.86
C SER A 164 -22.89 5.42 -5.14
N LYS A 165 -23.89 6.23 -5.51
CA LYS A 165 -23.71 7.67 -5.69
C LYS A 165 -23.15 8.31 -4.42
N GLU A 166 -23.70 7.93 -3.26
CA GLU A 166 -23.32 8.44 -1.95
C GLU A 166 -21.86 8.09 -1.60
N GLU A 167 -21.40 6.86 -1.90
CA GLU A 167 -20.00 6.46 -1.73
C GLU A 167 -19.06 7.27 -2.64
N MET A 168 -19.48 7.58 -3.87
CA MET A 168 -18.70 8.42 -4.76
C MET A 168 -18.63 9.88 -4.26
N GLU A 169 -19.74 10.44 -3.81
CA GLU A 169 -19.78 11.78 -3.25
C GLU A 169 -18.92 11.90 -1.97
N ASN A 170 -18.85 10.85 -1.17
CA ASN A 170 -18.02 10.81 0.05
C ASN A 170 -16.51 10.64 -0.23
N LYS A 171 -16.12 10.24 -1.46
CA LYS A 171 -14.71 10.15 -1.88
C LYS A 171 -14.13 11.44 -2.44
N ILE A 172 -14.95 12.40 -2.79
CA ILE A 172 -14.56 13.71 -3.30
C ILE A 172 -14.24 14.65 -2.16
#